data_33e60cef9934165ed78c8fbb33b58062
#
_entry.id   33e60cef9934165ed78c8fbb33b58062
#
_cell.length_a   1.000
_cell.length_b   1.000
_cell.length_c   1.000
_cell.angle_alpha   90.00
_cell.angle_beta   90.00
_cell.angle_gamma   90.00
#
_symmetry.space_group_name_H-M   'P 1'
#
loop_
_entity.id
_entity.type
_entity.pdbx_description
1 polymer ?
#
loop_
_entity_poly.entity_id
_entity_poly.type
_entity_poly.pdbx_seq_one_letter_code
_entity_poly.pdbx_strand_id
1 'polypeptide(L)'
;MKKVLLTIIAVVAISFVAKADPAKKVNLAYENGNLKIEAIHKVRDVTTHYIDLITIKANGKEIKTIKPQKQSSLQSEVIEVSLPGLAKGTKIEVTTRCNEFGKKSATLVL
;
A
#
# COMPACT_ATOMS: atom_id res chain seq x y z
N MET A 1 43.01 -1.76 -31.69
CA MET A 1 42.42 -1.87 -31.43
C MET A 1 41.68 -2.28 -30.91
N LYS A 2 41.33 -2.34 -30.81
CA LYS A 2 40.57 -2.65 -30.37
C LYS A 2 39.60 -2.94 -29.89
N LYS A 3 39.20 -3.10 -29.83
CA LYS A 3 38.29 -3.34 -29.49
C LYS A 3 37.50 -3.72 -28.77
N VAL A 4 37.15 -3.87 -28.68
CA VAL A 4 36.41 -4.15 -28.07
C VAL A 4 35.56 -4.42 -27.55
N LEU A 5 35.06 -4.58 -27.39
CA LEU A 5 34.19 -4.82 -26.97
C LEU A 5 33.37 -5.11 -26.41
N LEU A 6 33.06 -5.28 -26.29
CA LEU A 6 32.24 -5.41 -25.83
C LEU A 6 31.42 -5.64 -25.35
N THR A 7 31.00 -5.77 -25.30
CA THR A 7 30.20 -5.79 -24.91
C THR A 7 29.45 -6.12 -24.37
N ILE A 8 29.18 -6.50 -24.19
CA ILE A 8 28.47 -6.78 -23.73
C ILE A 8 27.68 -6.87 -23.04
N ILE A 9 27.29 -6.88 -22.98
CA ILE A 9 26.62 -6.88 -22.32
C ILE A 9 25.67 -7.10 -22.03
N ALA A 10 25.43 -7.36 -22.11
CA ALA A 10 24.59 -7.55 -21.86
C ALA A 10 23.82 -7.62 -21.22
N VAL A 11 23.50 -7.55 -21.31
CA VAL A 11 22.80 -7.47 -20.77
C VAL A 11 22.00 -7.95 -20.26
N VAL A 12 21.96 -8.22 -20.01
CA VAL A 12 21.30 -8.64 -19.54
C VAL A 12 20.32 -8.51 -19.04
N ALA A 13 20.04 -8.39 -19.39
CA ALA A 13 18.84 -7.89 -19.17
C ALA A 13 17.99 -8.76 -18.45
N ILE A 14 18.11 -8.69 -17.37
CA ILE A 14 17.43 -9.54 -16.70
C ILE A 14 16.32 -8.90 -16.12
N SER A 15 15.36 -8.99 -16.74
CA SER A 15 14.22 -8.55 -16.19
C SER A 15 13.79 -9.45 -15.16
N PHE A 16 14.07 -9.09 -14.00
CA PHE A 16 13.31 -9.65 -13.01
C PHE A 16 12.15 -8.80 -12.86
N VAL A 17 11.14 -9.27 -13.35
CA VAL A 17 9.93 -8.67 -13.02
C VAL A 17 9.52 -9.27 -11.72
N ALA A 18 9.87 -8.63 -10.70
CA ALA A 18 9.24 -8.92 -9.45
C ALA A 18 7.78 -8.56 -9.63
N LYS A 19 6.91 -9.50 -9.49
CA LYS A 19 5.51 -9.25 -9.59
C LYS A 19 5.10 -8.42 -8.41
N ALA A 20 4.95 -7.13 -8.64
CA ALA A 20 4.32 -6.26 -7.67
C ALA A 20 2.83 -6.55 -7.74
N ASP A 21 2.22 -6.73 -6.59
CA ASP A 21 0.78 -6.97 -6.52
C ASP A 21 0.16 -6.08 -5.45
N PRO A 22 0.26 -4.74 -5.62
CA PRO A 22 -0.31 -3.83 -4.64
C PRO A 22 -1.83 -3.83 -4.74
N ALA A 23 -2.48 -3.22 -3.76
CA ALA A 23 -3.91 -2.99 -3.85
C ALA A 23 -4.21 -2.25 -5.13
N LYS A 24 -5.32 -2.59 -5.78
CA LYS A 24 -5.73 -1.90 -6.99
C LYS A 24 -6.24 -0.52 -6.68
N LYS A 25 -6.87 -0.37 -5.54
CA LYS A 25 -7.48 0.88 -5.14
C LYS A 25 -7.56 0.91 -3.62
N VAL A 26 -7.40 2.08 -3.04
CA VAL A 26 -7.60 2.29 -1.62
C VAL A 26 -8.69 3.35 -1.47
N ASN A 27 -9.78 2.97 -0.84
CA ASN A 27 -10.90 3.87 -0.58
C ASN A 27 -10.85 4.32 0.86
N LEU A 28 -11.05 5.62 1.09
CA LEU A 28 -10.99 6.22 2.41
C LEU A 28 -12.29 6.94 2.70
N ALA A 29 -12.77 6.81 3.93
CA ALA A 29 -13.91 7.58 4.41
C ALA A 29 -13.67 7.94 5.86
N TYR A 30 -13.97 9.17 6.24
CA TYR A 30 -13.79 9.63 7.60
C TYR A 30 -15.14 10.11 8.13
N GLU A 31 -15.60 9.50 9.22
CA GLU A 31 -16.89 9.82 9.78
C GLU A 31 -16.87 9.57 11.28
N ASN A 32 -17.41 10.54 12.03
CA ASN A 32 -17.51 10.42 13.49
C ASN A 32 -16.18 10.08 14.18
N GLY A 33 -15.09 10.66 13.68
CA GLY A 33 -13.77 10.44 14.26
C GLY A 33 -13.12 9.12 13.87
N ASN A 34 -13.74 8.36 12.96
CA ASN A 34 -13.19 7.08 12.51
C ASN A 34 -12.80 7.15 11.05
N LEU A 35 -11.62 6.65 10.74
CA LEU A 35 -11.16 6.51 9.37
C LEU A 35 -11.38 5.08 8.93
N LYS A 36 -12.18 4.90 7.88
CA LYS A 36 -12.38 3.60 7.28
C LYS A 36 -11.49 3.47 6.07
N ILE A 37 -10.71 2.41 6.01
CA ILE A 37 -9.79 2.14 4.93
C ILE A 37 -10.21 0.84 4.27
N GLU A 38 -10.42 0.87 2.98
CA GLU A 38 -10.72 -0.31 2.20
C GLU A 38 -9.68 -0.43 1.08
N ALA A 39 -8.81 -1.43 1.18
CA ALA A 39 -7.81 -1.68 0.15
C ALA A 39 -8.29 -2.84 -0.71
N ILE A 40 -8.63 -2.56 -1.95
CA ILE A 40 -9.10 -3.59 -2.88
C ILE A 40 -7.90 -4.40 -3.32
N HIS A 41 -7.84 -5.65 -2.88
CA HIS A 41 -6.67 -6.47 -3.07
C HIS A 41 -7.09 -7.94 -3.14
N LYS A 42 -7.37 -8.41 -4.34
CA LYS A 42 -7.87 -9.76 -4.53
C LYS A 42 -6.76 -10.77 -4.34
N VAL A 43 -6.99 -11.73 -3.48
CA VAL A 43 -6.01 -12.77 -3.17
C VAL A 43 -6.68 -14.14 -3.16
N ARG A 44 -5.87 -15.19 -3.21
CA ARG A 44 -6.37 -16.57 -3.15
C ARG A 44 -6.37 -17.12 -1.74
N ASP A 45 -5.48 -16.62 -0.90
CA ASP A 45 -5.33 -17.09 0.47
C ASP A 45 -4.97 -15.91 1.35
N VAL A 46 -5.86 -15.55 2.25
CA VAL A 46 -5.71 -14.35 3.09
C VAL A 46 -4.58 -14.47 4.11
N THR A 47 -4.06 -15.67 4.35
CA THR A 47 -3.01 -15.88 5.34
C THR A 47 -1.62 -15.87 4.73
N THR A 48 -1.49 -16.04 3.42
CA THR A 48 -0.20 -16.08 2.75
C THR A 48 0.02 -14.88 1.84
N HIS A 49 -1.05 -14.21 1.43
CA HIS A 49 -0.97 -13.06 0.53
C HIS A 49 -1.95 -12.02 1.07
N TYR A 50 -1.45 -10.92 1.55
CA TYR A 50 -2.29 -9.94 2.26
C TYR A 50 -1.61 -8.57 2.32
N ILE A 51 -2.40 -7.57 2.67
CA ILE A 51 -1.85 -6.25 2.97
C ILE A 51 -1.22 -6.35 4.36
N ASP A 52 0.08 -6.17 4.45
CA ASP A 52 0.82 -6.38 5.70
C ASP A 52 1.28 -5.11 6.40
N LEU A 53 1.06 -3.96 5.78
CA LEU A 53 1.44 -2.71 6.41
C LEU A 53 0.53 -1.60 5.91
N ILE A 54 -0.03 -0.85 6.83
CA ILE A 54 -0.85 0.31 6.53
C ILE A 54 -0.29 1.48 7.33
N THR A 55 0.15 2.53 6.63
CA THR A 55 0.71 3.72 7.27
C THR A 55 -0.23 4.88 7.03
N ILE A 56 -0.58 5.60 8.09
CA ILE A 56 -1.48 6.73 8.02
C ILE A 56 -0.72 8.00 8.38
N LYS A 57 -0.76 8.99 7.48
CA LYS A 57 -0.15 10.29 7.71
C LYS A 57 -1.22 11.36 7.75
N ALA A 58 -1.03 12.34 8.60
CA ALA A 58 -1.88 13.53 8.66
C ALA A 58 -0.98 14.72 8.42
N ASN A 59 -1.24 15.47 7.35
CA ASN A 59 -0.44 16.63 6.94
C ASN A 59 1.05 16.29 6.84
N GLY A 60 1.33 15.09 6.28
CA GLY A 60 2.70 14.65 6.04
C GLY A 60 3.39 13.97 7.21
N LYS A 61 2.73 13.91 8.37
CA LYS A 61 3.32 13.31 9.55
C LYS A 61 2.65 11.96 9.83
N GLU A 62 3.45 10.94 10.02
CA GLU A 62 2.92 9.62 10.33
C GLU A 62 2.28 9.64 11.72
N ILE A 63 1.02 9.25 11.79
CA ILE A 63 0.27 9.23 13.05
C ILE A 63 -0.12 7.84 13.47
N LYS A 64 -0.11 6.87 12.58
CA LYS A 64 -0.47 5.49 12.91
C LYS A 64 0.10 4.52 11.91
N THR A 65 0.53 3.37 12.41
CA THR A 65 1.00 2.25 11.59
C THR A 65 0.26 1.01 12.05
N ILE A 66 -0.28 0.25 11.12
CA ILE A 66 -1.01 -0.97 11.41
C ILE A 66 -0.36 -2.09 10.62
N LYS A 67 -0.18 -3.24 11.25
CA LYS A 67 0.47 -4.41 10.62
C LYS A 67 -0.46 -5.60 10.64
N PRO A 68 -1.40 -5.69 9.70
CA PRO A 68 -2.27 -6.84 9.63
C PRO A 68 -1.46 -8.12 9.38
N GLN A 69 -1.91 -9.23 9.92
CA GLN A 69 -1.24 -10.51 9.75
C GLN A 69 -2.01 -11.43 8.82
N LYS A 70 -3.14 -10.99 8.37
CA LYS A 70 -3.94 -11.65 7.34
C LYS A 70 -4.90 -10.62 6.79
N GLN A 71 -5.50 -10.92 5.65
CA GLN A 71 -6.44 -9.99 5.03
C GLN A 71 -7.87 -10.27 5.50
N SER A 72 -8.69 -9.22 5.53
CA SER A 72 -10.07 -9.33 6.00
C SER A 72 -10.90 -10.27 5.14
N SER A 73 -10.67 -10.27 3.85
CA SER A 73 -11.40 -11.13 2.93
C SER A 73 -10.55 -11.41 1.69
N LEU A 74 -11.04 -12.29 0.82
CA LEU A 74 -10.33 -12.59 -0.43
C LEU A 74 -10.32 -11.40 -1.39
N GLN A 75 -11.22 -10.44 -1.21
CA GLN A 75 -11.33 -9.30 -2.11
C GLN A 75 -10.65 -8.04 -1.61
N SER A 76 -10.50 -7.88 -0.30
CA SER A 76 -10.01 -6.61 0.25
C SER A 76 -9.55 -6.73 1.69
N GLU A 77 -8.78 -5.74 2.10
CA GLU A 77 -8.48 -5.50 3.50
C GLU A 77 -9.35 -4.30 3.92
N VAL A 78 -10.17 -4.48 4.94
CA VAL A 78 -11.00 -3.41 5.47
C VAL A 78 -10.66 -3.21 6.94
N ILE A 79 -10.36 -1.98 7.31
CA ILE A 79 -10.03 -1.66 8.69
C ILE A 79 -10.60 -0.29 9.04
N GLU A 80 -11.03 -0.16 10.27
CA GLU A 80 -11.52 1.11 10.79
C GLU A 80 -10.62 1.54 11.93
N VAL A 81 -10.15 2.78 11.88
CA VAL A 81 -9.19 3.31 12.83
C VAL A 81 -9.77 4.53 13.50
N SER A 82 -9.72 4.54 14.82
CA SER A 82 -10.19 5.69 15.59
C SER A 82 -9.13 6.79 15.54
N LEU A 83 -9.48 7.92 14.94
CA LEU A 83 -8.62 9.08 14.83
C LEU A 83 -9.43 10.33 15.16
N PRO A 84 -9.88 10.48 16.43
CA PRO A 84 -10.73 11.59 16.78
C PRO A 84 -9.98 12.91 16.76
N GLY A 85 -10.70 13.98 16.57
CA GLY A 85 -10.13 15.32 16.71
C GLY A 85 -9.32 15.85 15.58
N LEU A 86 -9.38 15.19 14.41
CA LEU A 86 -8.68 15.73 13.25
C LEU A 86 -9.43 16.94 12.71
N ALA A 87 -8.70 18.03 12.47
CA ALA A 87 -9.31 19.26 12.04
C ALA A 87 -9.77 19.20 10.59
N LYS A 88 -10.81 19.96 10.27
CA LYS A 88 -11.23 20.13 8.89
C LYS A 88 -10.05 20.69 8.08
N GLY A 89 -9.87 20.16 6.89
CA GLY A 89 -8.74 20.54 6.05
C GLY A 89 -7.51 19.67 6.23
N THR A 90 -7.51 18.78 7.23
CA THR A 90 -6.39 17.85 7.40
C THR A 90 -6.28 16.94 6.18
N LYS A 91 -5.07 16.79 5.67
CA LYS A 91 -4.81 15.89 4.55
C LYS A 91 -4.38 14.54 5.10
N ILE A 92 -5.22 13.55 4.92
CA ILE A 92 -4.94 12.18 5.33
C ILE A 92 -4.34 11.46 4.14
N GLU A 93 -3.21 10.79 4.35
CA GLU A 93 -2.61 9.95 3.32
C GLU A 93 -2.43 8.56 3.90
N VAL A 94 -2.95 7.56 3.21
CA VAL A 94 -2.84 6.17 3.63
C VAL A 94 -2.05 5.42 2.59
N THR A 95 -1.02 4.71 3.01
CA THR A 95 -0.23 3.85 2.15
C THR A 95 -0.41 2.42 2.60
N THR A 96 -0.75 1.54 1.68
CA THR A 96 -0.88 0.11 1.96
C THR A 96 0.23 -0.64 1.24
N ARG A 97 0.71 -1.70 1.86
CA ARG A 97 1.78 -2.52 1.28
C ARG A 97 1.33 -3.98 1.23
N CYS A 98 1.54 -4.61 0.08
CA CYS A 98 1.33 -6.05 -0.07
C CYS A 98 2.56 -6.79 0.42
N ASN A 99 2.38 -7.90 1.12
CA ASN A 99 3.50 -8.70 1.62
C ASN A 99 4.31 -9.35 0.49
N GLU A 100 3.74 -9.39 -0.72
CA GLU A 100 4.44 -9.93 -1.88
C GLU A 100 4.96 -8.84 -2.81
N PHE A 101 5.08 -7.62 -2.33
CA PHE A 101 5.56 -6.45 -3.06
C PHE A 101 4.44 -5.53 -3.53
N GLY A 102 4.78 -4.29 -3.49
CA GLY A 102 3.94 -3.25 -4.06
C GLY A 102 3.20 -2.44 -3.01
N LYS A 103 3.08 -1.15 -3.30
CA LYS A 103 2.40 -0.20 -2.42
C LYS A 103 1.34 0.54 -3.19
N LYS A 104 0.30 0.95 -2.51
CA LYS A 104 -0.74 1.79 -3.07
C LYS A 104 -1.17 2.80 -2.03
N SER A 105 -1.26 4.05 -2.44
CA SER A 105 -1.64 5.14 -1.52
C SER A 105 -2.93 5.79 -1.97
N ALA A 106 -3.59 6.43 -1.03
CA ALA A 106 -4.76 7.26 -1.29
C ALA A 106 -4.75 8.44 -0.35
N THR A 107 -5.41 9.51 -0.75
CA THR A 107 -5.45 10.76 0.01
C THR A 107 -6.89 11.19 0.20
N LEU A 108 -7.19 11.71 1.37
CA LEU A 108 -8.49 12.28 1.70
C LEU A 108 -8.26 13.60 2.44
N VAL A 109 -8.91 14.66 1.96
CA VAL A 109 -8.86 15.95 2.66
C VAL A 109 -10.15 16.10 3.43
N LEU A 110 -10.06 16.33 4.72
CA LEU A 110 -11.23 16.42 5.59
C LEU A 110 -11.96 17.74 5.47
#